data_7cc5391ec53738111988702f2f4cf61a
#
_entry.id   7cc5391ec53738111988702f2f4cf61a
#
_cell.length_a   1.000
_cell.length_b   1.000
_cell.length_c   1.000
_cell.angle_alpha   90.00
_cell.angle_beta   90.00
_cell.angle_gamma   90.00
#
_symmetry.space_group_name_H-M   'P 1'
#
loop_
_entity.id
_entity.type
_entity.pdbx_description
1 polymer ?
#
loop_
_entity_poly.entity_id
_entity_poly.type
_entity_poly.pdbx_seq_one_letter_code
_entity_poly.pdbx_strand_id
1 'polypeptide(L)'
;KDIPKMISLMNVEKIDITAARTLVFSGDDLISGYESKFNFAAGTAFSGSGKVIFVLNSVDQNGESNIVISFERDNERVRSTLSATRYVVTEYGIASLFGKSIRERALSLIEIANPENSEKLFNTAKEHGYIYPDQIYRSIAANYPSRLETVKTFKDGLELKIRPVKASDEDMMRRLFYKFSDESKYYRYFTHVKVMPHKNMQKYLSVDYDIIVSIVAFHQTVNIEKIVSESRYAAYPSGDSYEMAFLVDEEYQGRGIATFMTNYLIKIARERGIKKLVASVLSQNRKMLEVFDKVTVKPVKQYDGDTVELEFRL
;
A
#
# COMPACT_ATOMS: atom_id res chain seq x y z
N LYS A 1 9.86 22.75 20.03
CA LYS A 1 9.55 23.37 18.73
C LYS A 1 10.77 23.57 17.85
N ASP A 2 11.96 23.54 18.43
CA ASP A 2 13.20 23.93 17.74
C ASP A 2 13.95 22.77 17.06
N ILE A 3 13.43 21.54 17.16
CA ILE A 3 14.01 20.37 16.50
C ILE A 3 13.09 19.96 15.33
N PRO A 4 13.43 20.31 14.08
CA PRO A 4 12.51 20.14 12.93
C PRO A 4 12.33 18.68 12.47
N LYS A 5 13.18 17.75 12.92
CA LYS A 5 13.18 16.33 12.51
C LYS A 5 13.33 15.38 13.69
N MET A 6 12.51 15.55 14.72
CA MET A 6 12.56 14.66 15.89
C MET A 6 11.99 13.29 15.57
N ILE A 7 12.68 12.22 15.96
CA ILE A 7 12.19 10.84 15.84
C ILE A 7 12.12 10.27 17.26
N SER A 8 10.94 9.76 17.62
CA SER A 8 10.69 9.05 18.86
C SER A 8 10.49 7.57 18.56
N LEU A 9 11.40 6.72 19.04
CA LEU A 9 11.30 5.28 18.96
C LEU A 9 10.88 4.75 20.33
N MET A 10 9.78 4.01 20.40
CA MET A 10 9.21 3.54 21.65
C MET A 10 8.81 2.08 21.59
N ASN A 11 9.29 1.30 22.53
CA ASN A 11 8.81 -0.06 22.75
C ASN A 11 7.44 -0.02 23.42
N VAL A 12 6.51 -0.81 22.88
CA VAL A 12 5.20 -1.11 23.47
C VAL A 12 5.02 -2.63 23.52
N GLU A 13 4.28 -3.14 24.47
CA GLU A 13 4.00 -4.57 24.55
C GLU A 13 2.85 -4.97 23.65
N LYS A 14 1.76 -4.22 23.71
CA LYS A 14 0.56 -4.48 22.90
C LYS A 14 0.02 -3.19 22.31
N ILE A 15 -0.61 -3.32 21.17
CA ILE A 15 -1.30 -2.24 20.47
C ILE A 15 -2.69 -2.71 20.01
N ASP A 16 -3.71 -1.85 20.11
CA ASP A 16 -5.00 -2.17 19.54
C ASP A 16 -5.01 -2.06 18.01
N ILE A 17 -5.99 -2.71 17.39
CA ILE A 17 -6.12 -2.80 15.93
C ILE A 17 -6.29 -1.44 15.23
N THR A 18 -6.61 -0.39 15.97
CA THR A 18 -6.75 0.98 15.45
C THR A 18 -5.48 1.81 15.65
N ALA A 19 -4.51 1.28 16.40
CA ALA A 19 -3.34 2.00 16.91
C ALA A 19 -3.71 3.27 17.72
N ALA A 20 -4.89 3.29 18.29
CA ALA A 20 -5.35 4.38 19.14
C ALA A 20 -4.93 4.21 20.60
N ARG A 21 -4.65 2.97 21.00
CA ARG A 21 -4.31 2.63 22.39
C ARG A 21 -3.16 1.63 22.40
N THR A 22 -2.26 1.80 23.37
CA THR A 22 -1.10 0.92 23.58
C THR A 22 -0.97 0.50 25.04
N LEU A 23 -0.48 -0.72 25.25
CA LEU A 23 0.00 -1.19 26.53
C LEU A 23 1.54 -1.11 26.51
N VAL A 24 2.11 -0.40 27.47
CA VAL A 24 3.57 -0.17 27.49
C VAL A 24 4.29 -1.20 28.37
N PHE A 25 3.65 -1.68 29.43
CA PHE A 25 4.20 -2.68 30.36
C PHE A 25 3.10 -3.56 30.93
N SER A 26 3.36 -4.86 31.07
CA SER A 26 2.45 -5.86 31.66
C SER A 26 2.87 -6.32 33.09
N GLY A 27 4.07 -5.94 33.57
CA GLY A 27 4.56 -6.34 34.89
C GLY A 27 4.18 -5.39 36.04
N ASP A 28 4.44 -5.82 37.28
CA ASP A 28 4.22 -5.02 38.49
C ASP A 28 5.30 -3.95 38.71
N ASP A 29 6.35 -3.94 37.91
CA ASP A 29 7.43 -3.00 38.03
C ASP A 29 7.01 -1.59 37.61
N LEU A 30 6.88 -0.73 38.59
CA LEU A 30 6.67 0.70 38.42
C LEU A 30 7.99 1.34 37.93
N ILE A 31 8.25 1.25 36.63
CA ILE A 31 9.43 1.90 36.06
C ILE A 31 9.18 3.41 36.04
N SER A 32 9.92 4.16 36.83
CA SER A 32 9.93 5.62 36.81
C SER A 32 10.23 6.13 35.39
N GLY A 33 9.46 7.10 34.89
CA GLY A 33 9.63 7.65 33.55
C GLY A 33 8.57 7.24 32.53
N TYR A 34 7.54 6.54 32.97
CA TYR A 34 6.40 6.11 32.15
C TYR A 34 5.69 7.26 31.44
N GLU A 35 5.40 8.35 32.14
CA GLU A 35 4.78 9.56 31.55
C GLU A 35 5.72 10.29 30.59
N SER A 36 7.03 10.21 30.82
CA SER A 36 8.01 10.90 29.99
C SER A 36 8.01 10.36 28.54
N LYS A 37 7.76 9.07 28.32
CA LYS A 37 7.70 8.46 26.98
C LYS A 37 6.58 9.07 26.14
N PHE A 38 5.40 9.25 26.73
CA PHE A 38 4.25 9.88 26.02
C PHE A 38 4.46 11.38 25.82
N ASN A 39 5.16 12.05 26.72
CA ASN A 39 5.54 13.44 26.54
C ASN A 39 6.54 13.60 25.37
N PHE A 40 7.46 12.66 25.20
CA PHE A 40 8.34 12.62 24.03
C PHE A 40 7.56 12.35 22.73
N ALA A 41 6.58 11.44 22.75
CA ALA A 41 5.72 11.20 21.59
C ALA A 41 4.92 12.44 21.22
N ALA A 42 4.30 13.09 22.20
CA ALA A 42 3.57 14.34 22.00
C ALA A 42 4.49 15.45 21.47
N GLY A 43 5.65 15.67 22.11
CA GLY A 43 6.65 16.64 21.64
C GLY A 43 7.12 16.38 20.22
N THR A 44 7.32 15.09 19.86
CA THR A 44 7.70 14.68 18.52
C THR A 44 6.56 14.93 17.51
N ALA A 45 5.32 14.66 17.88
CA ALA A 45 4.16 14.91 17.02
C ALA A 45 3.96 16.41 16.70
N PHE A 46 4.36 17.30 17.63
CA PHE A 46 4.34 18.75 17.43
C PHE A 46 5.54 19.29 16.66
N SER A 47 6.59 18.50 16.43
CA SER A 47 7.67 18.92 15.54
C SER A 47 7.23 18.82 14.08
N GLY A 48 7.60 19.77 13.22
CA GLY A 48 7.07 19.90 11.86
C GLY A 48 7.25 18.65 10.98
N SER A 49 8.29 17.84 11.22
CA SER A 49 8.59 16.59 10.52
C SER A 49 8.77 15.41 11.47
N GLY A 50 8.21 15.50 12.68
CA GLY A 50 8.37 14.48 13.72
C GLY A 50 7.77 13.14 13.35
N LYS A 51 8.47 12.05 13.74
CA LYS A 51 8.00 10.67 13.52
C LYS A 51 7.97 9.92 14.83
N VAL A 52 6.78 9.52 15.26
CA VAL A 52 6.58 8.60 16.39
C VAL A 52 6.48 7.19 15.83
N ILE A 53 7.35 6.32 16.29
CA ILE A 53 7.48 4.94 15.87
C ILE A 53 7.29 4.04 17.09
N PHE A 54 6.28 3.18 17.07
CA PHE A 54 6.12 2.11 18.04
C PHE A 54 6.74 0.82 17.51
N VAL A 55 7.46 0.13 18.38
CA VAL A 55 8.08 -1.16 18.06
C VAL A 55 7.57 -2.19 19.07
N LEU A 56 7.15 -3.34 18.56
CA LEU A 56 6.71 -4.46 19.38
C LEU A 56 7.03 -5.80 18.68
N ASN A 57 7.20 -6.85 19.47
CA ASN A 57 7.13 -8.21 18.93
C ASN A 57 5.68 -8.50 18.53
N SER A 58 5.46 -9.17 17.41
CA SER A 58 4.10 -9.48 16.95
C SER A 58 3.35 -10.43 17.87
N VAL A 59 4.08 -11.26 18.63
CA VAL A 59 3.55 -12.21 19.61
C VAL A 59 4.26 -12.07 20.97
N ASP A 60 3.57 -12.48 22.03
CA ASP A 60 4.15 -12.63 23.35
C ASP A 60 4.87 -13.96 23.52
N GLN A 61 5.35 -14.24 24.75
CA GLN A 61 6.09 -15.48 25.07
C GLN A 61 5.25 -16.76 24.93
N ASN A 62 3.92 -16.63 24.88
CA ASN A 62 2.98 -17.74 24.71
C ASN A 62 2.52 -17.91 23.26
N GLY A 63 3.04 -17.09 22.33
CA GLY A 63 2.63 -17.07 20.93
C GLY A 63 1.33 -16.30 20.65
N GLU A 64 0.76 -15.64 21.66
CA GLU A 64 -0.45 -14.83 21.49
C GLU A 64 -0.13 -13.47 20.88
N SER A 65 -1.03 -12.97 20.02
CA SER A 65 -0.82 -11.71 19.30
C SER A 65 -0.71 -10.51 20.23
N ASN A 66 0.31 -9.70 20.02
CA ASN A 66 0.48 -8.39 20.65
C ASN A 66 -0.26 -7.26 19.92
N ILE A 67 -0.79 -7.54 18.73
CA ILE A 67 -1.78 -6.70 18.06
C ILE A 67 -3.16 -7.24 18.45
N VAL A 68 -3.91 -6.47 19.25
CA VAL A 68 -5.19 -6.90 19.82
C VAL A 68 -6.36 -6.12 19.23
N ILE A 69 -7.56 -6.67 19.24
CA ILE A 69 -8.76 -5.99 18.74
C ILE A 69 -9.07 -4.75 19.56
N SER A 70 -9.05 -4.89 20.88
CA SER A 70 -9.28 -3.81 21.84
C SER A 70 -8.69 -4.17 23.19
N PHE A 71 -8.49 -3.18 24.02
CA PHE A 71 -8.17 -3.37 25.43
C PHE A 71 -9.44 -3.30 26.27
N GLU A 72 -9.43 -3.97 27.43
CA GLU A 72 -10.45 -3.78 28.45
C GLU A 72 -10.54 -2.31 28.87
N ARG A 73 -11.77 -1.85 29.16
CA ARG A 73 -12.02 -0.42 29.39
C ARG A 73 -11.28 0.13 30.60
N ASP A 74 -11.12 -0.66 31.64
CA ASP A 74 -10.59 -0.25 32.94
C ASP A 74 -9.11 -0.62 33.14
N ASN A 75 -8.39 -0.95 32.05
CA ASN A 75 -6.98 -1.24 32.15
C ASN A 75 -6.18 0.07 32.27
N GLU A 76 -5.78 0.41 33.50
CA GLU A 76 -5.05 1.62 33.85
C GLU A 76 -3.68 1.76 33.15
N ARG A 77 -3.13 0.65 32.64
CA ARG A 77 -1.82 0.62 31.95
C ARG A 77 -1.91 0.98 30.47
N VAL A 78 -3.14 1.02 29.95
CA VAL A 78 -3.39 1.38 28.55
C VAL A 78 -3.41 2.89 28.38
N ARG A 79 -2.71 3.37 27.36
CA ARG A 79 -2.65 4.80 27.03
C ARG A 79 -3.16 5.07 25.62
N SER A 80 -3.79 6.23 25.47
CA SER A 80 -4.24 6.73 24.18
C SER A 80 -3.08 7.36 23.41
N THR A 81 -2.94 6.96 22.14
CA THR A 81 -1.90 7.42 21.23
C THR A 81 -2.45 8.03 19.95
N LEU A 82 -3.76 8.25 19.90
CA LEU A 82 -4.59 8.57 18.73
C LEU A 82 -3.97 9.52 17.70
N SER A 83 -3.27 10.55 18.13
CA SER A 83 -2.74 11.60 17.24
C SER A 83 -1.24 11.45 16.96
N ALA A 84 -0.53 10.64 17.72
CA ALA A 84 0.92 10.60 17.70
C ALA A 84 1.49 9.48 16.83
N THR A 85 0.81 8.34 16.73
CA THR A 85 1.33 7.14 16.06
C THR A 85 1.42 7.33 14.55
N ARG A 86 2.64 7.39 14.03
CA ARG A 86 2.88 7.43 12.58
C ARG A 86 3.26 6.07 12.02
N TYR A 87 4.06 5.31 12.75
CA TYR A 87 4.55 4.01 12.32
C TYR A 87 4.44 3.00 13.44
N VAL A 88 4.14 1.77 13.07
CA VAL A 88 4.24 0.60 13.93
C VAL A 88 5.15 -0.41 13.23
N VAL A 89 6.09 -0.98 13.97
CA VAL A 89 7.09 -1.91 13.45
C VAL A 89 7.03 -3.21 14.24
N THR A 90 6.99 -4.31 13.51
CA THR A 90 7.17 -5.67 14.02
C THR A 90 8.27 -6.36 13.22
N GLU A 91 8.62 -7.58 13.57
CA GLU A 91 9.53 -8.44 12.81
C GLU A 91 9.01 -8.79 11.40
N TYR A 92 7.69 -8.60 11.15
CA TYR A 92 7.05 -8.86 9.85
C TYR A 92 6.92 -7.63 8.97
N GLY A 93 7.19 -6.43 9.48
CA GLY A 93 7.20 -5.25 8.64
C GLY A 93 6.88 -3.94 9.35
N ILE A 94 6.54 -2.94 8.54
CA ILE A 94 6.27 -1.57 8.97
C ILE A 94 4.91 -1.15 8.48
N ALA A 95 4.01 -0.79 9.38
CA ALA A 95 2.74 -0.16 9.10
C ALA A 95 2.87 1.37 9.17
N SER A 96 2.60 2.07 8.07
CA SER A 96 2.44 3.52 8.05
C SER A 96 0.98 3.86 8.36
N LEU A 97 0.73 4.65 9.41
CA LEU A 97 -0.63 4.91 9.91
C LEU A 97 -1.09 6.36 9.75
N PHE A 98 -0.20 7.23 9.33
CA PHE A 98 -0.51 8.65 9.19
C PHE A 98 -1.52 8.90 8.07
N GLY A 99 -2.58 9.66 8.39
CA GLY A 99 -3.64 9.99 7.43
C GLY A 99 -4.57 8.82 7.06
N LYS A 100 -4.42 7.66 7.72
CA LYS A 100 -5.24 6.48 7.49
C LYS A 100 -6.50 6.47 8.35
N SER A 101 -7.60 6.03 7.76
CA SER A 101 -8.84 5.70 8.46
C SER A 101 -8.64 4.53 9.43
N ILE A 102 -9.59 4.31 10.35
CA ILE A 102 -9.55 3.18 11.29
C ILE A 102 -9.44 1.85 10.53
N ARG A 103 -10.18 1.69 9.43
CA ARG A 103 -10.15 0.50 8.59
C ARG A 103 -8.78 0.28 7.95
N GLU A 104 -8.19 1.31 7.36
CA GLU A 104 -6.85 1.24 6.77
C GLU A 104 -5.77 0.93 7.81
N ARG A 105 -5.91 1.48 9.03
CA ARG A 105 -5.03 1.16 10.16
C ARG A 105 -5.14 -0.31 10.56
N ALA A 106 -6.38 -0.82 10.70
CA ALA A 106 -6.63 -2.21 11.01
C ALA A 106 -5.98 -3.14 9.99
N LEU A 107 -6.22 -2.92 8.70
CA LEU A 107 -5.59 -3.70 7.63
C LEU A 107 -4.06 -3.60 7.67
N SER A 108 -3.51 -2.40 7.88
CA SER A 108 -2.05 -2.20 7.95
C SER A 108 -1.41 -2.91 9.13
N LEU A 109 -2.09 -3.02 10.28
CA LEU A 109 -1.59 -3.75 11.45
C LEU A 109 -1.71 -5.26 11.26
N ILE A 110 -2.80 -5.74 10.64
CA ILE A 110 -2.94 -7.15 10.27
C ILE A 110 -1.82 -7.60 9.32
N GLU A 111 -1.41 -6.72 8.39
CA GLU A 111 -0.33 -6.97 7.43
C GLU A 111 1.04 -7.19 8.08
N ILE A 112 1.26 -6.67 9.28
CA ILE A 112 2.51 -6.83 10.04
C ILE A 112 2.35 -7.72 11.27
N ALA A 113 1.20 -8.37 11.44
CA ALA A 113 0.98 -9.35 12.49
C ALA A 113 1.71 -10.67 12.17
N ASN A 114 1.90 -11.50 13.20
CA ASN A 114 2.38 -12.87 12.98
C ASN A 114 1.44 -13.61 12.02
N PRO A 115 1.97 -14.28 10.97
CA PRO A 115 1.15 -14.99 9.97
C PRO A 115 0.16 -16.00 10.57
N GLU A 116 0.53 -16.68 11.65
CA GLU A 116 -0.34 -17.66 12.32
C GLU A 116 -1.55 -17.01 13.01
N ASN A 117 -1.41 -15.76 13.44
CA ASN A 117 -2.46 -15.02 14.14
C ASN A 117 -3.24 -14.07 13.21
N SER A 118 -2.71 -13.75 12.03
CA SER A 118 -3.22 -12.69 11.17
C SER A 118 -4.63 -12.97 10.64
N GLU A 119 -4.96 -14.22 10.29
CA GLU A 119 -6.30 -14.60 9.82
C GLU A 119 -7.35 -14.51 10.93
N LYS A 120 -7.01 -14.99 12.13
CA LYS A 120 -7.88 -14.86 13.32
C LYS A 120 -8.14 -13.38 13.64
N LEU A 121 -7.08 -12.57 13.64
CA LEU A 121 -7.17 -11.13 13.87
C LEU A 121 -8.04 -10.43 12.82
N PHE A 122 -7.89 -10.82 11.55
CA PHE A 122 -8.69 -10.30 10.45
C PHE A 122 -10.19 -10.64 10.62
N ASN A 123 -10.53 -11.90 10.94
CA ASN A 123 -11.91 -12.33 11.11
C ASN A 123 -12.55 -11.63 12.32
N THR A 124 -11.83 -11.52 13.43
CA THR A 124 -12.32 -10.79 14.61
C THR A 124 -12.50 -9.29 14.33
N ALA A 125 -11.61 -8.68 13.51
CA ALA A 125 -11.77 -7.28 13.09
C ALA A 125 -13.02 -7.06 12.23
N LYS A 126 -13.43 -8.06 11.41
CA LYS A 126 -14.72 -8.05 10.69
C LYS A 126 -15.91 -8.08 11.65
N GLU A 127 -15.89 -9.00 12.59
CA GLU A 127 -16.97 -9.18 13.58
C GLU A 127 -17.21 -7.90 14.39
N HIS A 128 -16.13 -7.15 14.68
CA HIS A 128 -16.19 -5.88 15.40
C HIS A 128 -16.43 -4.67 14.49
N GLY A 129 -16.60 -4.85 13.17
CA GLY A 129 -16.91 -3.79 12.22
C GLY A 129 -15.73 -2.84 11.91
N TYR A 130 -14.50 -3.19 12.25
CA TYR A 130 -13.32 -2.41 11.91
C TYR A 130 -12.97 -2.48 10.42
N ILE A 131 -13.31 -3.58 9.76
CA ILE A 131 -13.15 -3.79 8.32
C ILE A 131 -14.47 -4.26 7.70
N TYR A 132 -14.62 -4.13 6.39
CA TYR A 132 -15.86 -4.50 5.73
C TYR A 132 -16.15 -6.00 5.82
N PRO A 133 -17.42 -6.41 5.94
CA PRO A 133 -17.81 -7.83 6.01
C PRO A 133 -17.40 -8.64 4.78
N ASP A 134 -17.38 -8.00 3.60
CA ASP A 134 -17.00 -8.61 2.33
C ASP A 134 -15.50 -8.41 1.99
N GLN A 135 -14.67 -7.87 2.93
CA GLN A 135 -13.22 -7.77 2.74
C GLN A 135 -12.61 -9.15 2.56
N ILE A 136 -11.81 -9.31 1.51
CA ILE A 136 -11.08 -10.55 1.23
C ILE A 136 -9.79 -10.56 2.05
N TYR A 137 -9.59 -11.65 2.80
CA TYR A 137 -8.31 -11.92 3.46
C TYR A 137 -7.31 -12.48 2.45
N ARG A 138 -6.12 -11.92 2.44
CA ARG A 138 -4.93 -12.50 1.80
C ARG A 138 -3.78 -12.40 2.78
N SER A 139 -3.14 -13.53 3.08
CA SER A 139 -1.92 -13.53 3.89
C SER A 139 -0.81 -12.79 3.14
N ILE A 140 -0.51 -11.57 3.55
CA ILE A 140 0.50 -10.72 2.91
C ILE A 140 1.89 -11.10 3.38
N ALA A 141 2.05 -11.43 4.67
CA ALA A 141 3.36 -11.72 5.26
C ALA A 141 4.11 -12.88 4.58
N ALA A 142 3.38 -13.88 4.05
CA ALA A 142 4.00 -15.03 3.39
C ALA A 142 4.41 -14.78 1.94
N ASN A 143 3.71 -13.90 1.21
CA ASN A 143 3.86 -13.77 -0.25
C ASN A 143 4.18 -12.35 -0.73
N TYR A 144 4.28 -11.37 0.15
CA TYR A 144 4.58 -10.00 -0.27
C TYR A 144 6.02 -9.87 -0.79
N PRO A 145 6.20 -9.53 -2.07
CA PRO A 145 7.53 -9.51 -2.67
C PRO A 145 8.27 -8.19 -2.36
N SER A 146 8.74 -8.02 -1.13
CA SER A 146 9.45 -6.82 -0.65
C SER A 146 10.69 -6.48 -1.50
N ARG A 147 11.30 -7.47 -2.17
CA ARG A 147 12.39 -7.26 -3.13
C ARG A 147 12.02 -6.35 -4.31
N LEU A 148 10.72 -6.16 -4.57
CA LEU A 148 10.20 -5.26 -5.58
C LEU A 148 9.98 -3.83 -5.06
N GLU A 149 10.37 -3.54 -3.83
CA GLU A 149 10.37 -2.17 -3.33
C GLU A 149 11.60 -1.42 -3.85
N THR A 150 11.39 -0.20 -4.33
CA THR A 150 12.47 0.67 -4.80
C THR A 150 12.07 2.14 -4.69
N VAL A 151 13.06 3.00 -4.79
CA VAL A 151 12.86 4.46 -4.86
C VAL A 151 13.44 4.95 -6.17
N LYS A 152 12.71 5.83 -6.85
CA LYS A 152 13.15 6.40 -8.13
C LYS A 152 12.95 7.91 -8.14
N THR A 153 14.00 8.62 -8.52
CA THR A 153 13.92 10.05 -8.80
C THR A 153 13.60 10.26 -10.28
N PHE A 154 12.57 11.03 -10.54
CA PHE A 154 12.08 11.42 -11.85
C PHE A 154 12.51 12.87 -12.18
N LYS A 155 11.97 13.41 -13.29
CA LYS A 155 12.22 14.81 -13.67
C LYS A 155 11.84 15.77 -12.54
N ASP A 156 12.50 16.90 -12.49
CA ASP A 156 12.30 17.98 -11.51
C ASP A 156 12.58 17.55 -10.05
N GLY A 157 13.41 16.50 -9.86
CA GLY A 157 13.78 16.00 -8.55
C GLY A 157 12.64 15.27 -7.82
N LEU A 158 11.56 14.91 -8.53
CA LEU A 158 10.44 14.16 -7.95
C LEU A 158 10.89 12.74 -7.54
N GLU A 159 10.95 12.48 -6.26
CA GLU A 159 11.22 11.15 -5.71
C GLU A 159 9.91 10.41 -5.43
N LEU A 160 9.80 9.20 -5.96
CA LEU A 160 8.68 8.30 -5.71
C LEU A 160 9.17 6.98 -5.12
N LYS A 161 8.49 6.53 -4.07
CA LYS A 161 8.63 5.17 -3.55
C LYS A 161 7.73 4.24 -4.39
N ILE A 162 8.26 3.12 -4.82
CA ILE A 162 7.59 2.16 -5.70
C ILE A 162 7.57 0.83 -4.99
N ARG A 163 6.41 0.19 -4.91
CA ARG A 163 6.25 -1.10 -4.27
C ARG A 163 5.02 -1.86 -4.78
N PRO A 164 4.92 -3.16 -4.51
CA PRO A 164 3.68 -3.90 -4.71
C PRO A 164 2.52 -3.29 -3.92
N VAL A 165 1.32 -3.33 -4.51
CA VAL A 165 0.08 -2.87 -3.87
C VAL A 165 -0.26 -3.74 -2.67
N LYS A 166 -0.93 -3.18 -1.67
CA LYS A 166 -1.44 -3.88 -0.48
C LYS A 166 -2.94 -3.66 -0.32
N ALA A 167 -3.62 -4.54 0.40
CA ALA A 167 -5.05 -4.38 0.70
C ALA A 167 -5.34 -3.08 1.46
N SER A 168 -4.42 -2.65 2.31
CA SER A 168 -4.48 -1.38 3.05
C SER A 168 -4.35 -0.12 2.19
N ASP A 169 -4.10 -0.25 0.89
CA ASP A 169 -3.99 0.89 -0.04
C ASP A 169 -5.33 1.31 -0.64
N GLU A 170 -6.43 0.66 -0.27
CA GLU A 170 -7.73 0.84 -0.94
C GLU A 170 -8.20 2.29 -0.99
N ASP A 171 -8.15 3.00 0.10
CA ASP A 171 -8.64 4.39 0.13
C ASP A 171 -7.74 5.32 -0.70
N MET A 172 -6.42 5.06 -0.75
CA MET A 172 -5.51 5.82 -1.62
C MET A 172 -5.75 5.52 -3.10
N MET A 173 -5.98 4.25 -3.47
CA MET A 173 -6.35 3.85 -4.83
C MET A 173 -7.70 4.42 -5.23
N ARG A 174 -8.66 4.45 -4.32
CA ARG A 174 -9.98 5.06 -4.56
C ARG A 174 -9.87 6.57 -4.77
N ARG A 175 -9.06 7.28 -3.97
CA ARG A 175 -8.78 8.70 -4.17
C ARG A 175 -8.16 8.97 -5.53
N LEU A 176 -7.20 8.14 -5.95
CA LEU A 176 -6.60 8.20 -7.28
C LEU A 176 -7.66 8.03 -8.37
N PHE A 177 -8.52 7.01 -8.27
CA PHE A 177 -9.59 6.76 -9.23
C PHE A 177 -10.56 7.96 -9.38
N TYR A 178 -11.00 8.54 -8.26
CA TYR A 178 -11.94 9.66 -8.31
C TYR A 178 -11.32 10.98 -8.78
N LYS A 179 -10.00 11.09 -8.74
CA LYS A 179 -9.26 12.26 -9.24
C LYS A 179 -9.18 12.30 -10.76
N PHE A 180 -9.25 11.15 -11.43
CA PHE A 180 -9.15 11.09 -12.89
C PHE A 180 -10.32 11.73 -13.60
N SER A 181 -10.01 12.37 -14.74
CA SER A 181 -11.02 12.80 -15.73
C SER A 181 -11.80 11.59 -16.27
N ASP A 182 -13.01 11.84 -16.79
CA ASP A 182 -13.80 10.78 -17.40
C ASP A 182 -13.12 10.20 -18.64
N GLU A 183 -12.33 11.00 -19.36
CA GLU A 183 -11.50 10.56 -20.48
C GLU A 183 -10.42 9.58 -20.03
N SER A 184 -9.66 9.91 -18.98
CA SER A 184 -8.63 9.01 -18.42
C SER A 184 -9.22 7.71 -17.91
N LYS A 185 -10.39 7.75 -17.28
CA LYS A 185 -11.12 6.54 -16.87
C LYS A 185 -11.53 5.71 -18.08
N TYR A 186 -12.06 6.34 -19.14
CA TYR A 186 -12.44 5.65 -20.37
C TYR A 186 -11.23 4.98 -21.03
N TYR A 187 -10.10 5.67 -21.13
CA TYR A 187 -8.85 5.09 -21.67
C TYR A 187 -8.35 3.89 -20.88
N ARG A 188 -8.61 3.86 -19.57
CA ARG A 188 -8.15 2.78 -18.70
C ARG A 188 -9.08 1.57 -18.67
N TYR A 189 -10.39 1.80 -18.72
CA TYR A 189 -11.41 0.78 -18.49
C TYR A 189 -12.20 0.40 -19.74
N PHE A 190 -12.01 1.09 -20.85
CA PHE A 190 -12.73 0.94 -22.10
C PHE A 190 -14.26 1.09 -21.97
N THR A 191 -14.70 1.66 -20.86
CA THR A 191 -16.09 1.94 -20.54
C THR A 191 -16.19 3.13 -19.59
N HIS A 192 -17.36 3.74 -19.53
CA HIS A 192 -17.63 4.86 -18.63
C HIS A 192 -17.85 4.37 -17.20
N VAL A 193 -16.80 4.40 -16.36
CA VAL A 193 -16.87 4.02 -14.94
C VAL A 193 -16.99 5.27 -14.10
N LYS A 194 -18.19 5.56 -13.56
CA LYS A 194 -18.43 6.73 -12.70
C LYS A 194 -18.12 6.45 -11.23
N VAL A 195 -18.34 5.23 -10.78
CA VAL A 195 -18.18 4.83 -9.37
C VAL A 195 -17.33 3.58 -9.26
N MET A 196 -16.53 3.51 -8.20
CA MET A 196 -15.68 2.37 -7.89
C MET A 196 -16.02 1.86 -6.48
N PRO A 197 -17.06 1.00 -6.35
CA PRO A 197 -17.42 0.43 -5.04
C PRO A 197 -16.31 -0.41 -4.46
N HIS A 198 -16.32 -0.61 -3.14
CA HIS A 198 -15.37 -1.44 -2.41
C HIS A 198 -15.18 -2.82 -3.07
N LYS A 199 -16.26 -3.54 -3.35
CA LYS A 199 -16.24 -4.86 -4.01
C LYS A 199 -15.45 -4.88 -5.33
N ASN A 200 -15.52 -3.81 -6.12
CA ASN A 200 -14.78 -3.70 -7.38
C ASN A 200 -13.31 -3.31 -7.11
N MET A 201 -13.06 -2.37 -6.19
CA MET A 201 -11.71 -1.96 -5.84
C MET A 201 -10.90 -3.12 -5.28
N GLN A 202 -11.49 -4.01 -4.49
CA GLN A 202 -10.82 -5.20 -3.97
C GLN A 202 -10.18 -6.06 -5.06
N LYS A 203 -10.78 -6.17 -6.26
CA LYS A 203 -10.23 -6.93 -7.39
C LYS A 203 -8.87 -6.38 -7.86
N TYR A 204 -8.61 -5.09 -7.59
CA TYR A 204 -7.35 -4.44 -7.93
C TYR A 204 -6.30 -4.55 -6.83
N LEU A 205 -6.72 -4.80 -5.59
CA LEU A 205 -5.86 -4.79 -4.40
C LEU A 205 -5.58 -6.19 -3.85
N SER A 206 -6.55 -7.11 -3.98
CA SER A 206 -6.40 -8.49 -3.52
C SER A 206 -5.63 -9.32 -4.53
N VAL A 207 -4.38 -8.96 -4.76
CA VAL A 207 -3.46 -9.65 -5.70
C VAL A 207 -2.74 -10.80 -4.99
N ASP A 208 -2.41 -11.86 -5.74
CA ASP A 208 -1.64 -13.00 -5.25
C ASP A 208 -0.13 -12.83 -5.44
N TYR A 209 0.27 -11.81 -6.17
CA TYR A 209 1.63 -11.49 -6.58
C TYR A 209 2.30 -12.55 -7.49
N ASP A 210 1.59 -13.58 -7.92
CA ASP A 210 2.06 -14.60 -8.86
C ASP A 210 1.37 -14.45 -10.21
N ILE A 211 0.08 -14.67 -10.26
CA ILE A 211 -0.76 -14.54 -11.47
C ILE A 211 -1.05 -13.07 -11.76
N ILE A 212 -1.23 -12.27 -10.71
CA ILE A 212 -1.47 -10.84 -10.78
C ILE A 212 -0.38 -10.10 -10.02
N VAL A 213 0.34 -9.23 -10.71
CA VAL A 213 1.28 -8.30 -10.08
C VAL A 213 0.81 -6.88 -10.30
N SER A 214 0.62 -6.15 -9.23
CA SER A 214 0.28 -4.73 -9.25
C SER A 214 1.31 -3.95 -8.45
N ILE A 215 1.89 -2.94 -9.08
CA ILE A 215 2.92 -2.06 -8.52
C ILE A 215 2.35 -0.65 -8.46
N VAL A 216 2.54 0.00 -7.34
CA VAL A 216 2.10 1.39 -7.12
C VAL A 216 3.29 2.30 -6.88
N ALA A 217 3.19 3.54 -7.32
CA ALA A 217 4.14 4.59 -7.04
C ALA A 217 3.53 5.61 -6.07
N PHE A 218 4.24 5.90 -5.00
CA PHE A 218 3.84 6.82 -3.94
C PHE A 218 4.65 8.10 -4.01
N HIS A 219 3.97 9.21 -3.93
CA HIS A 219 4.58 10.48 -3.58
C HIS A 219 4.37 10.71 -2.08
N GLN A 220 5.48 10.71 -1.34
CA GLN A 220 5.49 10.93 0.09
C GLN A 220 6.11 12.28 0.40
N THR A 221 5.34 13.15 1.04
CA THR A 221 5.82 14.38 1.66
C THR A 221 5.73 14.23 3.18
N VAL A 222 6.16 15.25 3.93
CA VAL A 222 6.10 15.23 5.40
C VAL A 222 4.69 14.90 5.93
N ASN A 223 3.65 15.37 5.24
CA ASN A 223 2.27 15.33 5.71
C ASN A 223 1.31 14.58 4.77
N ILE A 224 1.77 14.10 3.63
CA ILE A 224 0.91 13.47 2.63
C ILE A 224 1.62 12.26 2.07
N GLU A 225 0.93 11.14 2.07
CA GLU A 225 1.28 9.95 1.31
C GLU A 225 0.13 9.66 0.35
N LYS A 226 0.42 9.63 -0.96
CA LYS A 226 -0.60 9.37 -1.97
C LYS A 226 -0.05 8.50 -3.08
N ILE A 227 -0.88 7.61 -3.60
CA ILE A 227 -0.59 6.87 -4.82
C ILE A 227 -0.76 7.82 -6.00
N VAL A 228 0.24 7.87 -6.87
CA VAL A 228 0.25 8.69 -8.08
C VAL A 228 0.29 7.86 -9.36
N SER A 229 0.56 6.57 -9.25
CA SER A 229 0.53 5.64 -10.38
C SER A 229 0.26 4.22 -9.90
N GLU A 230 -0.47 3.47 -10.70
CA GLU A 230 -0.63 2.02 -10.59
C GLU A 230 -0.33 1.39 -11.94
N SER A 231 0.38 0.28 -11.91
CA SER A 231 0.66 -0.55 -13.09
C SER A 231 0.60 -2.01 -12.71
N ARG A 232 0.00 -2.81 -13.57
CA ARG A 232 -0.19 -4.22 -13.32
C ARG A 232 -0.03 -5.08 -14.57
N TYR A 233 0.23 -6.34 -14.35
CA TYR A 233 -0.13 -7.37 -15.29
C TYR A 233 -0.96 -8.47 -14.62
N ALA A 234 -1.81 -9.12 -15.39
CA ALA A 234 -2.62 -10.26 -14.98
C ALA A 234 -2.63 -11.32 -16.07
N ALA A 235 -2.55 -12.60 -15.66
CA ALA A 235 -2.62 -13.70 -16.61
C ALA A 235 -3.99 -13.75 -17.31
N TYR A 236 -3.99 -14.02 -18.61
CA TYR A 236 -5.22 -14.40 -19.31
C TYR A 236 -5.69 -15.78 -18.83
N PRO A 237 -6.99 -16.06 -18.91
CA PRO A 237 -7.52 -17.38 -18.54
C PRO A 237 -6.89 -18.55 -19.30
N SER A 238 -6.40 -18.33 -20.53
CA SER A 238 -5.65 -19.31 -21.32
C SER A 238 -4.25 -19.62 -20.77
N GLY A 239 -3.70 -18.75 -19.90
CA GLY A 239 -2.36 -18.90 -19.33
C GLY A 239 -1.19 -18.55 -20.26
N ASP A 240 -1.45 -18.27 -21.55
CA ASP A 240 -0.40 -18.08 -22.56
C ASP A 240 0.20 -16.68 -22.60
N SER A 241 -0.48 -15.72 -22.01
CA SER A 241 -0.08 -14.31 -22.00
C SER A 241 -0.60 -13.58 -20.78
N TYR A 242 -0.02 -12.41 -20.53
CA TYR A 242 -0.39 -11.54 -19.42
C TYR A 242 -0.76 -10.16 -19.96
N GLU A 243 -1.91 -9.65 -19.55
CA GLU A 243 -2.38 -8.31 -19.92
C GLU A 243 -1.79 -7.27 -18.99
N MET A 244 -1.20 -6.22 -19.57
CA MET A 244 -0.71 -5.06 -18.84
C MET A 244 -1.71 -3.91 -18.86
N ALA A 245 -1.77 -3.18 -17.74
CA ALA A 245 -2.56 -1.97 -17.64
C ALA A 245 -1.88 -0.94 -16.73
N PHE A 246 -2.09 0.34 -17.01
CA PHE A 246 -1.40 1.44 -16.37
C PHE A 246 -2.34 2.57 -16.04
N LEU A 247 -1.97 3.30 -15.00
CA LEU A 247 -2.66 4.50 -14.57
C LEU A 247 -1.65 5.47 -13.95
N VAL A 248 -1.61 6.73 -14.40
CA VAL A 248 -0.75 7.78 -13.84
C VAL A 248 -1.61 9.03 -13.61
N ASP A 249 -1.60 9.53 -12.38
CA ASP A 249 -2.23 10.79 -11.99
C ASP A 249 -1.86 11.90 -12.97
N GLU A 250 -2.87 12.61 -13.49
CA GLU A 250 -2.71 13.62 -14.55
C GLU A 250 -1.70 14.71 -14.18
N GLU A 251 -1.63 15.10 -12.90
CA GLU A 251 -0.63 16.07 -12.39
C GLU A 251 0.81 15.54 -12.45
N TYR A 252 0.98 14.24 -12.58
CA TYR A 252 2.30 13.56 -12.60
C TYR A 252 2.71 13.07 -13.97
N GLN A 253 1.87 13.25 -15.00
CA GLN A 253 2.18 12.87 -16.38
C GLN A 253 3.34 13.71 -16.95
N GLY A 254 3.93 13.25 -18.05
CA GLY A 254 5.05 13.93 -18.73
C GLY A 254 6.41 13.80 -18.03
N ARG A 255 6.49 13.17 -16.87
CA ARG A 255 7.73 13.02 -16.06
C ARG A 255 8.47 11.70 -16.28
N GLY A 256 7.97 10.84 -17.16
CA GLY A 256 8.57 9.52 -17.45
C GLY A 256 8.12 8.39 -16.55
N ILE A 257 7.14 8.63 -15.66
CA ILE A 257 6.65 7.62 -14.71
C ILE A 257 6.05 6.41 -15.45
N ALA A 258 5.15 6.61 -16.41
CA ALA A 258 4.55 5.52 -17.17
C ALA A 258 5.60 4.65 -17.87
N THR A 259 6.59 5.26 -18.55
CA THR A 259 7.67 4.53 -19.20
C THR A 259 8.51 3.72 -18.20
N PHE A 260 8.82 4.28 -17.04
CA PHE A 260 9.54 3.57 -15.99
C PHE A 260 8.73 2.39 -15.47
N MET A 261 7.45 2.61 -15.11
CA MET A 261 6.59 1.57 -14.56
C MET A 261 6.39 0.42 -15.56
N THR A 262 6.25 0.73 -16.87
CA THR A 262 6.18 -0.29 -17.92
C THR A 262 7.46 -1.12 -17.98
N ASN A 263 8.62 -0.48 -18.04
CA ASN A 263 9.90 -1.18 -18.05
C ASN A 263 10.11 -2.01 -16.78
N TYR A 264 9.62 -1.52 -15.64
CA TYR A 264 9.70 -2.24 -14.36
C TYR A 264 8.83 -3.51 -14.36
N LEU A 265 7.59 -3.43 -14.88
CA LEU A 265 6.76 -4.63 -15.07
C LEU A 265 7.38 -5.63 -16.05
N ILE A 266 7.94 -5.17 -17.16
CA ILE A 266 8.65 -6.01 -18.13
C ILE A 266 9.82 -6.72 -17.46
N LYS A 267 10.61 -6.03 -16.63
CA LYS A 267 11.69 -6.63 -15.85
C LYS A 267 11.17 -7.72 -14.92
N ILE A 268 10.13 -7.43 -14.13
CA ILE A 268 9.52 -8.41 -13.22
C ILE A 268 9.00 -9.63 -13.98
N ALA A 269 8.34 -9.43 -15.12
CA ALA A 269 7.81 -10.50 -15.95
C ALA A 269 8.94 -11.42 -16.48
N ARG A 270 10.05 -10.85 -16.96
CA ARG A 270 11.24 -11.60 -17.38
C ARG A 270 11.85 -12.43 -16.27
N GLU A 271 12.02 -11.84 -15.08
CA GLU A 271 12.56 -12.53 -13.91
C GLU A 271 11.69 -13.73 -13.49
N ARG A 272 10.40 -13.68 -13.85
CA ARG A 272 9.43 -14.77 -13.61
C ARG A 272 9.28 -15.75 -14.76
N GLY A 273 10.04 -15.59 -15.83
CA GLY A 273 9.99 -16.47 -17.01
C GLY A 273 8.76 -16.28 -17.90
N ILE A 274 8.00 -15.20 -17.72
CA ILE A 274 6.88 -14.83 -18.60
C ILE A 274 7.44 -14.49 -19.98
N LYS A 275 6.87 -15.09 -21.03
CA LYS A 275 7.36 -14.94 -22.41
C LYS A 275 6.63 -13.84 -23.19
N LYS A 276 5.41 -13.53 -22.78
CA LYS A 276 4.56 -12.60 -23.54
C LYS A 276 3.73 -11.73 -22.62
N LEU A 277 3.84 -10.42 -22.83
CA LEU A 277 2.91 -9.42 -22.28
C LEU A 277 2.13 -8.79 -23.43
N VAL A 278 0.88 -8.46 -23.17
CA VAL A 278 0.02 -7.75 -24.12
C VAL A 278 -0.58 -6.52 -23.47
N ALA A 279 -0.89 -5.51 -24.27
CA ALA A 279 -1.62 -4.33 -23.82
C ALA A 279 -2.55 -3.86 -24.91
N SER A 280 -3.79 -3.51 -24.56
CA SER A 280 -4.75 -2.91 -25.48
C SER A 280 -4.84 -1.41 -25.20
N VAL A 281 -4.78 -0.60 -26.25
CA VAL A 281 -4.80 0.86 -26.17
C VAL A 281 -5.77 1.41 -27.21
N LEU A 282 -6.64 2.34 -26.83
CA LEU A 282 -7.46 3.05 -27.81
C LEU A 282 -6.57 3.86 -28.76
N SER A 283 -6.80 3.77 -30.06
CA SER A 283 -5.98 4.41 -31.12
C SER A 283 -5.89 5.94 -30.94
N GLN A 284 -6.90 6.56 -30.36
CA GLN A 284 -6.94 7.97 -29.99
C GLN A 284 -6.06 8.33 -28.79
N ASN A 285 -5.66 7.37 -27.92
CA ASN A 285 -4.77 7.60 -26.79
C ASN A 285 -3.30 7.64 -27.24
N ARG A 286 -2.97 8.64 -28.04
CA ARG A 286 -1.62 8.84 -28.60
C ARG A 286 -0.54 8.93 -27.51
N LYS A 287 -0.87 9.58 -26.38
CA LYS A 287 0.08 9.71 -25.26
C LYS A 287 0.54 8.34 -24.75
N MET A 288 -0.38 7.40 -24.63
CA MET A 288 -0.06 6.04 -24.16
C MET A 288 0.74 5.26 -25.22
N LEU A 289 0.38 5.39 -26.50
CA LEU A 289 1.13 4.78 -27.59
C LEU A 289 2.59 5.30 -27.63
N GLU A 290 2.83 6.59 -27.42
CA GLU A 290 4.17 7.17 -27.28
C GLU A 290 4.95 6.63 -26.08
N VAL A 291 4.28 6.31 -24.95
CA VAL A 291 4.91 5.65 -23.81
C VAL A 291 5.45 4.30 -24.23
N PHE A 292 4.65 3.48 -24.92
CA PHE A 292 5.07 2.16 -25.37
C PHE A 292 6.16 2.21 -26.46
N ASP A 293 6.24 3.30 -27.24
CA ASP A 293 7.35 3.51 -28.18
C ASP A 293 8.68 3.82 -27.48
N LYS A 294 8.65 4.27 -26.23
CA LYS A 294 9.84 4.63 -25.44
C LYS A 294 10.35 3.52 -24.51
N VAL A 295 9.61 2.40 -24.37
CA VAL A 295 10.05 1.28 -23.53
C VAL A 295 11.18 0.48 -24.16
N THR A 296 11.90 -0.28 -23.32
CA THR A 296 13.09 -1.03 -23.75
C THR A 296 12.78 -2.18 -24.69
N VAL A 297 11.64 -2.86 -24.50
CA VAL A 297 11.16 -3.92 -25.39
C VAL A 297 10.11 -3.33 -26.31
N LYS A 298 10.41 -3.30 -27.62
CA LYS A 298 9.48 -2.76 -28.59
C LYS A 298 8.34 -3.73 -28.84
N PRO A 299 7.08 -3.29 -28.74
CA PRO A 299 5.94 -4.17 -29.03
C PRO A 299 5.74 -4.33 -30.54
N VAL A 300 5.20 -5.47 -30.93
CA VAL A 300 4.53 -5.63 -32.21
C VAL A 300 3.16 -5.00 -32.05
N LYS A 301 2.78 -4.12 -32.98
CA LYS A 301 1.49 -3.41 -32.99
C LYS A 301 0.56 -4.04 -34.00
N GLN A 302 -0.65 -4.35 -33.59
CA GLN A 302 -1.74 -4.78 -34.44
C GLN A 302 -2.93 -3.84 -34.23
N TYR A 303 -3.44 -3.29 -35.32
CA TYR A 303 -4.61 -2.39 -35.30
C TYR A 303 -5.88 -3.20 -35.51
N ASP A 304 -6.82 -3.05 -34.58
CA ASP A 304 -8.14 -3.69 -34.64
C ASP A 304 -9.21 -2.65 -34.31
N GLY A 305 -9.85 -2.12 -35.36
CA GLY A 305 -10.83 -1.04 -35.24
C GLY A 305 -10.27 0.17 -34.50
N ASP A 306 -10.91 0.53 -33.38
CA ASP A 306 -10.52 1.67 -32.55
C ASP A 306 -9.43 1.34 -31.52
N THR A 307 -8.92 0.10 -31.52
CA THR A 307 -7.89 -0.34 -30.58
C THR A 307 -6.59 -0.70 -31.27
N VAL A 308 -5.49 -0.58 -30.54
CA VAL A 308 -4.17 -1.05 -30.92
C VAL A 308 -3.75 -2.10 -29.91
N GLU A 309 -3.61 -3.32 -30.36
CA GLU A 309 -3.00 -4.38 -29.57
C GLU A 309 -1.48 -4.32 -29.67
N LEU A 310 -0.84 -4.43 -28.53
CA LEU A 310 0.60 -4.35 -28.35
C LEU A 310 1.11 -5.66 -27.76
N GLU A 311 1.91 -6.41 -28.50
CA GLU A 311 2.52 -7.67 -28.05
C GLU A 311 4.00 -7.44 -27.75
N PHE A 312 4.41 -7.70 -26.51
CA PHE A 312 5.79 -7.67 -26.03
C PHE A 312 6.31 -9.09 -25.87
N ARG A 313 7.29 -9.47 -26.67
CA ARG A 313 8.02 -10.74 -26.52
C ARG A 313 9.21 -10.53 -25.59
N LEU A 314 9.27 -11.26 -24.46
CA LEU A 314 10.20 -11.03 -23.37
C LEU A 314 11.41 -11.98 -23.41
#